data_157a25d7b668a2802fc27983fa1d4d52
#
_entry.id   157a25d7b668a2802fc27983fa1d4d52
#
_cell.length_a   1.000
_cell.length_b   1.000
_cell.length_c   1.000
_cell.angle_alpha   90.00
_cell.angle_beta   90.00
_cell.angle_gamma   90.00
#
_symmetry.space_group_name_H-M   'P 1'
#
loop_
_entity.id
_entity.type
_entity.pdbx_description
1 polymer ?
#
loop_
_entity_poly.entity_id
_entity_poly.type
_entity_poly.pdbx_seq_one_letter_code
_entity_poly.pdbx_strand_id
1 'polypeptide(L)'
;MYKILFKNRINLLFLLISFLCLINVVGIDNVSFKSTEWLYIGAGESSQHQLGWHFFKNDIWRFPLGSNPNYGDEFSNSIVFADAIPILALFFKSLKSFIPGSFQYFSFWYFICFFLQLFFSFKIIKKFTGSDLYSVIGSFFFLISPIFLYRVDEHVALASQWLLLFALYLGLTQKIDKAKLLWILLIILSSLINLYFTAMIVTAYSLLRIFNLKFEKESFYKFIKDFFIMTLLLFLTLYVVGYFEIRVADSLSAAFGKYKLLEVA
;
A
#
# COMPACT_ATOMS: atom_id res chain seq x y z
N MET A 1 20.60 -19.80 -20.89
CA MET A 1 21.04 -20.17 -19.53
C MET A 1 21.76 -19.01 -18.82
N TYR A 2 22.78 -18.38 -19.39
CA TYR A 2 23.54 -17.26 -18.77
C TYR A 2 22.67 -16.05 -18.36
N LYS A 3 21.72 -15.60 -19.20
CA LYS A 3 20.80 -14.49 -18.89
C LYS A 3 19.87 -14.78 -17.70
N ILE A 4 19.46 -16.04 -17.51
CA ILE A 4 18.58 -16.43 -16.39
C ILE A 4 19.39 -16.44 -15.08
N LEU A 5 20.62 -16.97 -15.09
CA LEU A 5 21.53 -16.98 -13.94
C LEU A 5 21.90 -15.56 -13.49
N PHE A 6 22.15 -14.65 -14.43
CA PHE A 6 22.49 -13.27 -14.13
C PHE A 6 21.31 -12.50 -13.55
N LYS A 7 20.10 -12.70 -14.09
CA LYS A 7 18.85 -12.12 -13.55
C LYS A 7 18.58 -12.59 -12.11
N ASN A 8 18.85 -13.85 -11.82
CA ASN A 8 18.70 -14.38 -10.47
C ASN A 8 19.70 -13.74 -9.48
N ARG A 9 20.94 -13.44 -9.90
CA ARG A 9 21.95 -12.76 -9.07
C ARG A 9 21.53 -11.34 -8.69
N ILE A 10 20.93 -10.58 -9.62
CA ILE A 10 20.42 -9.22 -9.32
C ILE A 10 19.28 -9.28 -8.32
N ASN A 11 18.33 -10.21 -8.48
CA ASN A 11 17.24 -10.37 -7.53
C ASN A 11 17.75 -10.77 -6.13
N LEU A 12 18.75 -11.66 -6.06
CA LEU A 12 19.40 -12.03 -4.79
C LEU A 12 20.10 -10.84 -4.14
N LEU A 13 20.79 -10.01 -4.94
CA LEU A 13 21.38 -8.76 -4.46
C LEU A 13 20.32 -7.84 -3.88
N PHE A 14 19.18 -7.65 -4.56
CA PHE A 14 18.09 -6.81 -4.08
C PHE A 14 17.45 -7.36 -2.80
N LEU A 15 17.29 -8.68 -2.68
CA LEU A 15 16.80 -9.30 -1.43
C LEU A 15 17.78 -9.04 -0.27
N LEU A 16 19.09 -9.21 -0.51
CA LEU A 16 20.10 -8.94 0.52
C LEU A 16 20.07 -7.46 0.96
N ILE A 17 20.06 -6.54 0.01
CA ILE A 17 20.03 -5.11 0.30
C ILE A 17 18.76 -4.73 1.05
N SER A 18 17.60 -5.26 0.62
CA SER A 18 16.32 -5.00 1.28
C SER A 18 16.32 -5.50 2.72
N PHE A 19 16.96 -6.63 2.98
CA PHE A 19 17.12 -7.16 4.33
C PHE A 19 18.08 -6.29 5.19
N LEU A 20 19.17 -5.82 4.61
CA LEU A 20 20.07 -4.88 5.31
C LEU A 20 19.39 -3.55 5.62
N CYS A 21 18.59 -3.02 4.69
CA CYS A 21 17.79 -1.81 4.92
C CYS A 21 16.76 -2.04 6.03
N LEU A 22 16.09 -3.20 6.04
CA LEU A 22 15.17 -3.57 7.09
C LEU A 22 15.85 -3.55 8.47
N ILE A 23 17.01 -4.22 8.61
CA ILE A 23 17.77 -4.24 9.86
C ILE A 23 18.17 -2.82 10.29
N ASN A 24 18.53 -1.96 9.34
CA ASN A 24 18.91 -0.59 9.64
C ASN A 24 17.73 0.24 10.15
N VAL A 25 16.52 0.02 9.62
CA VAL A 25 15.31 0.79 9.99
C VAL A 25 14.70 0.29 11.29
N VAL A 26 14.50 -1.02 11.43
CA VAL A 26 13.78 -1.56 12.59
C VAL A 26 14.67 -2.16 13.66
N GLY A 27 15.95 -2.41 13.37
CA GLY A 27 16.87 -3.16 14.22
C GLY A 27 16.71 -4.68 14.07
N ILE A 28 17.81 -5.42 14.30
CA ILE A 28 17.84 -6.88 14.08
C ILE A 28 16.86 -7.62 15.00
N ASP A 29 16.67 -7.17 16.23
CA ASP A 29 15.79 -7.80 17.22
C ASP A 29 14.31 -7.63 16.85
N ASN A 30 13.98 -6.61 16.03
CA ASN A 30 12.64 -6.24 15.65
C ASN A 30 12.20 -6.81 14.29
N VAL A 31 13.07 -7.54 13.59
CA VAL A 31 12.72 -8.26 12.36
C VAL A 31 11.72 -9.39 12.66
N SER A 32 11.70 -9.91 13.88
CA SER A 32 10.79 -10.98 14.29
C SER A 32 9.33 -10.56 14.24
N PHE A 33 8.47 -11.42 13.71
CA PHE A 33 7.01 -11.24 13.73
C PHE A 33 6.41 -11.16 15.15
N LYS A 34 7.16 -11.53 16.20
CA LYS A 34 6.72 -11.47 17.60
C LYS A 34 7.12 -10.17 18.30
N SER A 35 8.12 -9.46 17.77
CA SER A 35 8.59 -8.20 18.34
C SER A 35 7.66 -7.07 17.95
N THR A 36 6.94 -6.52 18.94
CA THR A 36 5.97 -5.43 18.72
C THR A 36 6.38 -4.14 19.45
N GLU A 37 7.35 -4.19 20.36
CA GLU A 37 7.72 -3.08 21.23
C GLU A 37 8.19 -1.84 20.45
N TRP A 38 8.96 -2.05 19.38
CA TRP A 38 9.46 -0.97 18.54
C TRP A 38 8.36 -0.13 17.87
N LEU A 39 7.17 -0.72 17.66
CA LEU A 39 6.01 -0.04 17.08
C LEU A 39 5.35 0.95 18.06
N TYR A 40 5.67 0.83 19.36
CA TYR A 40 5.14 1.73 20.40
C TYR A 40 6.14 2.80 20.84
N ILE A 41 7.40 2.75 20.35
CA ILE A 41 8.42 3.73 20.68
C ILE A 41 8.09 5.05 19.99
N GLY A 42 8.03 6.14 20.76
CA GLY A 42 7.83 7.49 20.24
C GLY A 42 6.38 7.95 20.11
N ALA A 43 5.39 7.14 20.53
CA ALA A 43 3.95 7.47 20.44
C ALA A 43 3.50 7.99 19.05
N GLY A 44 4.21 7.58 17.99
CA GLY A 44 3.95 7.98 16.61
C GLY A 44 2.86 7.14 15.94
N GLU A 45 2.70 7.32 14.63
CA GLU A 45 1.69 6.63 13.81
C GLU A 45 1.86 5.11 13.82
N SER A 46 3.09 4.60 13.98
CA SER A 46 3.36 3.15 14.08
C SER A 46 2.57 2.47 15.21
N SER A 47 2.37 3.16 16.33
CA SER A 47 1.56 2.64 17.45
C SER A 47 0.08 2.55 17.08
N GLN A 48 -0.45 3.52 16.34
CA GLN A 48 -1.82 3.50 15.82
C GLN A 48 -2.04 2.32 14.87
N HIS A 49 -1.08 2.07 13.96
CA HIS A 49 -1.14 0.94 13.03
C HIS A 49 -1.16 -0.40 13.75
N GLN A 50 -0.26 -0.57 14.75
CA GLN A 50 -0.18 -1.80 15.54
C GLN A 50 -1.41 -2.00 16.43
N LEU A 51 -1.91 -0.95 17.06
CA LEU A 51 -3.14 -1.01 17.85
C LEU A 51 -4.34 -1.36 16.98
N GLY A 52 -4.51 -0.68 15.83
CA GLY A 52 -5.56 -0.98 14.88
C GLY A 52 -5.53 -2.44 14.45
N TRP A 53 -4.35 -2.96 14.10
CA TRP A 53 -4.17 -4.38 13.80
C TRP A 53 -4.50 -5.29 14.99
N HIS A 54 -4.05 -4.95 16.19
CA HIS A 54 -4.27 -5.76 17.39
C HIS A 54 -5.76 -5.95 17.67
N PHE A 55 -6.53 -4.88 17.67
CA PHE A 55 -7.98 -4.95 17.87
C PHE A 55 -8.65 -5.71 16.72
N PHE A 56 -8.32 -5.39 15.48
CA PHE A 56 -8.88 -6.06 14.31
C PHE A 56 -8.62 -7.58 14.30
N LYS A 57 -7.40 -8.01 14.62
CA LYS A 57 -7.04 -9.43 14.70
C LYS A 57 -7.86 -10.17 15.74
N ASN A 58 -8.10 -9.57 16.90
CA ASN A 58 -8.74 -10.21 18.05
C ASN A 58 -10.28 -10.21 17.96
N ASP A 59 -10.86 -9.36 17.14
CA ASP A 59 -12.30 -9.29 16.94
C ASP A 59 -12.82 -10.46 16.06
N ILE A 60 -14.14 -10.66 16.06
CA ILE A 60 -14.83 -11.59 15.16
C ILE A 60 -14.87 -11.01 13.74
N TRP A 61 -15.14 -11.88 12.76
CA TRP A 61 -15.42 -11.43 11.41
C TRP A 61 -16.78 -10.75 11.32
N ARG A 62 -16.81 -9.58 10.69
CA ARG A 62 -18.01 -8.78 10.43
C ARG A 62 -18.06 -8.37 8.96
N PHE A 63 -19.21 -7.88 8.54
CA PHE A 63 -19.32 -7.16 7.28
C PHE A 63 -19.57 -5.67 7.56
N PRO A 64 -18.83 -4.77 6.88
CA PRO A 64 -17.74 -4.98 5.91
C PRO A 64 -16.53 -5.70 6.51
N LEU A 65 -15.73 -6.38 5.66
CA LEU A 65 -14.65 -7.27 6.12
C LEU A 65 -13.56 -6.56 6.94
N GLY A 66 -13.39 -5.26 6.74
CA GLY A 66 -12.44 -4.44 7.50
C GLY A 66 -13.01 -3.83 8.78
N SER A 67 -14.27 -4.10 9.13
CA SER A 67 -14.91 -3.55 10.34
C SER A 67 -14.09 -3.84 11.59
N ASN A 68 -13.81 -2.79 12.39
CA ASN A 68 -12.96 -2.83 13.59
C ASN A 68 -13.61 -1.98 14.71
N PRO A 69 -14.83 -2.35 15.16
CA PRO A 69 -15.63 -1.52 16.07
C PRO A 69 -15.03 -1.40 17.47
N ASN A 70 -14.16 -2.33 17.85
CA ASN A 70 -13.50 -2.31 19.18
C ASN A 70 -12.26 -1.41 19.21
N TYR A 71 -11.84 -0.86 18.06
CA TYR A 71 -10.76 0.10 17.97
C TYR A 71 -11.33 1.53 18.01
N GLY A 72 -11.31 2.15 19.19
CA GLY A 72 -11.92 3.43 19.48
C GLY A 72 -13.39 3.28 19.91
N ASP A 73 -13.65 3.32 21.22
CA ASP A 73 -14.96 3.04 21.82
C ASP A 73 -16.09 3.97 21.34
N GLU A 74 -15.74 5.18 20.92
CA GLU A 74 -16.72 6.19 20.48
C GLU A 74 -16.98 6.17 18.96
N PHE A 75 -16.21 5.36 18.20
CA PHE A 75 -16.27 5.31 16.75
C PHE A 75 -16.31 3.87 16.28
N SER A 76 -17.37 3.48 15.64
CA SER A 76 -17.30 2.32 14.78
C SER A 76 -16.25 2.62 13.70
N ASN A 77 -15.16 1.89 13.69
CA ASN A 77 -14.03 2.14 12.82
C ASN A 77 -13.79 0.95 11.89
N SER A 78 -13.04 1.18 10.83
CA SER A 78 -12.54 0.13 9.96
C SER A 78 -11.01 0.11 9.99
N ILE A 79 -10.42 -1.06 9.74
CA ILE A 79 -8.96 -1.25 9.63
C ILE A 79 -8.33 -0.34 8.59
N VAL A 80 -9.10 0.12 7.60
CA VAL A 80 -8.64 1.04 6.55
C VAL A 80 -8.25 2.41 7.10
N PHE A 81 -8.86 2.84 8.22
CA PHE A 81 -8.55 4.13 8.87
C PHE A 81 -7.42 4.03 9.90
N ALA A 82 -7.01 2.80 10.25
CA ALA A 82 -5.85 2.57 11.10
C ALA A 82 -4.52 2.53 10.31
N ASP A 83 -4.56 2.75 8.99
CA ASP A 83 -3.42 2.70 8.06
C ASP A 83 -2.56 1.41 8.19
N ALA A 84 -3.21 0.34 8.67
CA ALA A 84 -2.58 -0.94 9.00
C ALA A 84 -2.47 -1.88 7.78
N ILE A 85 -2.38 -1.34 6.57
CA ILE A 85 -2.24 -2.09 5.31
C ILE A 85 -3.34 -3.13 5.17
N PRO A 86 -4.57 -2.74 4.84
CA PRO A 86 -5.77 -3.60 4.87
C PRO A 86 -5.60 -4.96 4.20
N ILE A 87 -4.86 -5.05 3.09
CA ILE A 87 -4.63 -6.34 2.42
C ILE A 87 -3.90 -7.35 3.31
N LEU A 88 -2.86 -6.90 4.05
CA LEU A 88 -2.13 -7.77 4.97
C LEU A 88 -2.93 -8.05 6.23
N ALA A 89 -3.66 -7.06 6.74
CA ALA A 89 -4.52 -7.22 7.90
C ALA A 89 -5.59 -8.30 7.65
N LEU A 90 -6.30 -8.24 6.52
CA LEU A 90 -7.29 -9.25 6.12
C LEU A 90 -6.65 -10.63 5.95
N PHE A 91 -5.50 -10.68 5.26
CA PHE A 91 -4.78 -11.94 5.04
C PHE A 91 -4.37 -12.58 6.37
N PHE A 92 -3.69 -11.86 7.25
CA PHE A 92 -3.24 -12.42 8.52
C PHE A 92 -4.38 -12.67 9.51
N LYS A 93 -5.47 -11.91 9.48
CA LYS A 93 -6.67 -12.22 10.27
C LYS A 93 -7.28 -13.56 9.85
N SER A 94 -7.27 -13.90 8.55
CA SER A 94 -7.72 -15.22 8.09
C SER A 94 -6.87 -16.38 8.62
N LEU A 95 -5.61 -16.11 8.97
CA LEU A 95 -4.66 -17.05 9.55
C LEU A 95 -4.58 -16.95 11.08
N LYS A 96 -5.51 -16.26 11.74
CA LYS A 96 -5.49 -15.97 13.20
C LYS A 96 -5.17 -17.18 14.05
N SER A 97 -5.72 -18.35 13.72
CA SER A 97 -5.51 -19.58 14.48
C SER A 97 -4.08 -20.14 14.42
N PHE A 98 -3.27 -19.68 13.46
CA PHE A 98 -1.90 -20.15 13.24
C PHE A 98 -0.83 -19.15 13.69
N ILE A 99 -1.23 -17.91 14.02
CA ILE A 99 -0.30 -16.85 14.41
C ILE A 99 -0.32 -16.60 15.91
N PRO A 100 0.83 -16.22 16.53
CA PRO A 100 0.91 -15.96 17.97
C PRO A 100 0.08 -14.73 18.37
N GLY A 101 -0.18 -14.61 19.69
CA GLY A 101 -0.89 -13.45 20.26
C GLY A 101 -0.20 -12.12 19.97
N SER A 102 1.10 -12.05 20.23
CA SER A 102 1.96 -10.93 19.84
C SER A 102 2.46 -11.16 18.40
N PHE A 103 1.75 -10.66 17.41
CA PHE A 103 2.12 -10.80 16.00
C PHE A 103 2.04 -9.45 15.30
N GLN A 104 3.08 -9.13 14.55
CA GLN A 104 3.13 -7.99 13.65
C GLN A 104 3.65 -8.41 12.27
N TYR A 105 3.23 -7.73 11.22
CA TYR A 105 3.68 -7.95 9.84
C TYR A 105 4.39 -6.73 9.25
N PHE A 106 4.59 -5.69 10.03
CA PHE A 106 5.13 -4.42 9.53
C PHE A 106 6.60 -4.51 9.11
N SER A 107 7.41 -5.29 9.82
CA SER A 107 8.79 -5.57 9.40
C SER A 107 8.84 -6.29 8.05
N PHE A 108 7.97 -7.29 7.84
CA PHE A 108 7.83 -7.96 6.54
C PHE A 108 7.34 -7.01 5.45
N TRP A 109 6.43 -6.09 5.79
CA TRP A 109 5.97 -5.06 4.86
C TRP A 109 7.09 -4.14 4.39
N TYR A 110 7.93 -3.64 5.31
CA TYR A 110 9.10 -2.84 4.94
C TYR A 110 10.05 -3.59 4.02
N PHE A 111 10.32 -4.85 4.32
CA PHE A 111 11.13 -5.69 3.45
C PHE A 111 10.58 -5.75 2.02
N ILE A 112 9.26 -5.97 1.88
CA ILE A 112 8.59 -5.96 0.57
C ILE A 112 8.74 -4.59 -0.10
N CYS A 113 8.53 -3.49 0.63
CA CYS A 113 8.63 -2.15 0.08
C CYS A 113 10.04 -1.85 -0.44
N PHE A 114 11.10 -2.16 0.30
CA PHE A 114 12.48 -2.00 -0.14
C PHE A 114 12.77 -2.83 -1.40
N PHE A 115 12.37 -4.09 -1.39
CA PHE A 115 12.61 -4.98 -2.53
C PHE A 115 11.88 -4.50 -3.79
N LEU A 116 10.60 -4.18 -3.69
CA LEU A 116 9.82 -3.75 -4.85
C LEU A 116 10.22 -2.35 -5.35
N GLN A 117 10.67 -1.47 -4.46
CA GLN A 117 11.26 -0.17 -4.82
C GLN A 117 12.49 -0.35 -5.72
N LEU A 118 13.43 -1.21 -5.30
CA LEU A 118 14.61 -1.57 -6.11
C LEU A 118 14.22 -2.26 -7.42
N PHE A 119 13.29 -3.22 -7.35
CA PHE A 119 12.91 -4.03 -8.49
C PHE A 119 12.26 -3.20 -9.61
N PHE A 120 11.28 -2.34 -9.28
CA PHE A 120 10.59 -1.56 -10.31
C PHE A 120 11.44 -0.40 -10.82
N SER A 121 12.22 0.27 -9.98
CA SER A 121 13.16 1.29 -10.44
C SER A 121 14.23 0.70 -11.37
N PHE A 122 14.79 -0.47 -11.01
CA PHE A 122 15.69 -1.21 -11.91
C PHE A 122 15.02 -1.50 -13.26
N LYS A 123 13.79 -1.99 -13.28
CA LYS A 123 13.05 -2.29 -14.51
C LYS A 123 12.84 -1.07 -15.40
N ILE A 124 12.52 0.06 -14.79
CA ILE A 124 12.32 1.32 -15.50
C ILE A 124 13.65 1.77 -16.12
N ILE A 125 14.72 1.85 -15.32
CA ILE A 125 16.02 2.33 -15.80
C ILE A 125 16.59 1.40 -16.86
N LYS A 126 16.42 0.08 -16.70
CA LYS A 126 16.83 -0.92 -17.68
C LYS A 126 16.15 -0.74 -19.04
N LYS A 127 14.90 -0.30 -19.03
CA LYS A 127 14.16 0.02 -20.26
C LYS A 127 14.83 1.11 -21.08
N PHE A 128 15.40 2.13 -20.41
CA PHE A 128 16.01 3.29 -21.09
C PHE A 128 17.51 3.10 -21.37
N THR A 129 18.24 2.49 -20.44
CA THR A 129 19.70 2.38 -20.55
C THR A 129 20.18 1.12 -21.27
N GLY A 130 19.34 0.06 -21.28
CA GLY A 130 19.77 -1.27 -21.74
C GLY A 130 20.84 -1.94 -20.88
N SER A 131 21.45 -1.24 -19.91
CA SER A 131 22.57 -1.69 -19.07
C SER A 131 22.09 -2.17 -17.70
N ASP A 132 22.57 -3.37 -17.28
CA ASP A 132 22.25 -3.87 -15.93
C ASP A 132 23.01 -3.08 -14.86
N LEU A 133 24.26 -2.69 -15.14
CA LEU A 133 25.07 -1.92 -14.20
C LEU A 133 24.42 -0.57 -13.87
N TYR A 134 24.12 0.22 -14.91
CA TYR A 134 23.44 1.53 -14.69
C TYR A 134 22.08 1.38 -14.05
N SER A 135 21.37 0.29 -14.32
CA SER A 135 20.06 0.03 -13.73
C SER A 135 20.15 -0.33 -12.25
N VAL A 136 21.15 -1.10 -11.86
CA VAL A 136 21.43 -1.40 -10.45
C VAL A 136 21.83 -0.11 -9.71
N ILE A 137 22.81 0.63 -10.23
CA ILE A 137 23.26 1.89 -9.59
C ILE A 137 22.09 2.87 -9.49
N GLY A 138 21.33 3.07 -10.58
CA GLY A 138 20.18 3.98 -10.59
C GLY A 138 19.07 3.57 -9.63
N SER A 139 18.83 2.26 -9.42
CA SER A 139 17.80 1.80 -8.49
C SER A 139 18.12 2.17 -7.04
N PHE A 140 19.41 2.28 -6.66
CA PHE A 140 19.81 2.77 -5.34
C PHE A 140 19.40 4.21 -5.08
N PHE A 141 19.42 5.09 -6.08
CA PHE A 141 18.95 6.48 -5.91
C PHE A 141 17.47 6.55 -5.56
N PHE A 142 16.66 5.61 -6.06
CA PHE A 142 15.25 5.50 -5.66
C PHE A 142 15.09 4.98 -4.24
N LEU A 143 15.98 4.08 -3.80
CA LEU A 143 15.97 3.53 -2.46
C LEU A 143 16.39 4.54 -1.40
N ILE A 144 17.45 5.35 -1.69
CA ILE A 144 17.97 6.36 -0.78
C ILE A 144 17.31 7.73 -0.95
N SER A 145 16.25 7.82 -1.75
CA SER A 145 15.48 9.06 -1.95
C SER A 145 14.99 9.59 -0.59
N PRO A 146 15.26 10.86 -0.25
CA PRO A 146 14.81 11.45 1.01
C PRO A 146 13.29 11.33 1.23
N ILE A 147 12.51 11.48 0.17
CA ILE A 147 11.04 11.34 0.22
C ILE A 147 10.65 9.91 0.60
N PHE A 148 11.32 8.90 0.04
CA PHE A 148 11.03 7.51 0.35
C PHE A 148 11.43 7.16 1.79
N LEU A 149 12.66 7.54 2.20
CA LEU A 149 13.16 7.27 3.56
C LEU A 149 12.31 7.97 4.63
N TYR A 150 11.90 9.22 4.40
CA TYR A 150 10.99 9.93 5.30
C TYR A 150 9.65 9.20 5.46
N ARG A 151 9.08 8.66 4.38
CA ARG A 151 7.83 7.89 4.45
C ARG A 151 7.99 6.53 5.12
N VAL A 152 9.15 5.90 4.98
CA VAL A 152 9.46 4.67 5.72
C VAL A 152 9.50 4.92 7.24
N ASP A 153 10.02 6.06 7.65
CA ASP A 153 10.13 6.43 9.08
C ASP A 153 8.76 6.79 9.69
N GLU A 154 7.98 7.61 8.99
CA GLU A 154 6.76 8.22 9.52
C GLU A 154 5.47 7.42 9.23
N HIS A 155 5.37 6.77 8.05
CA HIS A 155 4.11 6.23 7.56
C HIS A 155 4.26 4.85 6.92
N VAL A 156 3.90 3.81 7.63
CA VAL A 156 4.08 2.41 7.17
C VAL A 156 3.43 2.14 5.79
N ALA A 157 2.20 2.59 5.59
CA ALA A 157 1.50 2.37 4.32
C ALA A 157 2.09 3.20 3.17
N LEU A 158 2.57 4.43 3.44
CA LEU A 158 3.17 5.31 2.44
C LEU A 158 4.60 4.90 2.03
N ALA A 159 5.22 3.95 2.71
CA ALA A 159 6.44 3.28 2.25
C ALA A 159 6.22 2.52 0.92
N SER A 160 4.98 2.30 0.49
CA SER A 160 4.65 1.58 -0.76
C SER A 160 4.77 2.40 -2.05
N GLN A 161 5.74 3.32 -2.15
CA GLN A 161 5.97 4.13 -3.37
C GLN A 161 6.26 3.28 -4.62
N TRP A 162 6.68 2.03 -4.45
CA TRP A 162 6.83 1.06 -5.52
C TRP A 162 5.55 0.85 -6.36
N LEU A 163 4.37 1.13 -5.80
CA LEU A 163 3.10 1.11 -6.54
C LEU A 163 3.10 2.12 -7.70
N LEU A 164 3.63 3.33 -7.46
CA LEU A 164 3.78 4.36 -8.50
C LEU A 164 4.82 3.97 -9.53
N LEU A 165 5.94 3.36 -9.09
CA LEU A 165 6.95 2.83 -10.02
C LEU A 165 6.39 1.70 -10.87
N PHE A 166 5.55 0.83 -10.30
CA PHE A 166 4.89 -0.22 -11.06
C PHE A 166 3.92 0.37 -12.10
N ALA A 167 3.10 1.36 -11.71
CA ALA A 167 2.23 2.07 -12.65
C ALA A 167 3.03 2.71 -13.80
N LEU A 168 4.13 3.39 -13.47
CA LEU A 168 5.04 3.98 -14.46
C LEU A 168 5.64 2.91 -15.37
N TYR A 169 6.11 1.80 -14.82
CA TYR A 169 6.64 0.67 -15.59
C TYR A 169 5.60 0.13 -16.57
N LEU A 170 4.35 -0.07 -16.14
CA LEU A 170 3.27 -0.52 -17.02
C LEU A 170 3.01 0.46 -18.14
N GLY A 171 2.92 1.75 -17.82
CA GLY A 171 2.68 2.82 -18.82
C GLY A 171 3.79 2.93 -19.86
N LEU A 172 5.04 2.71 -19.46
CA LEU A 172 6.22 2.80 -20.35
C LEU A 172 6.46 1.54 -21.18
N THR A 173 6.02 0.37 -20.72
CA THR A 173 6.42 -0.90 -21.34
C THR A 173 5.30 -1.65 -22.02
N GLN A 174 4.06 -1.41 -21.65
CA GLN A 174 2.91 -2.16 -22.11
C GLN A 174 1.90 -1.28 -22.87
N LYS A 175 1.33 -1.83 -23.94
CA LYS A 175 0.13 -1.21 -24.53
C LYS A 175 -1.00 -1.30 -23.52
N ILE A 176 -1.68 -0.20 -23.27
CA ILE A 176 -2.69 -0.09 -22.20
C ILE A 176 -3.81 -1.14 -22.34
N ASP A 177 -4.24 -1.44 -23.55
CA ASP A 177 -5.26 -2.47 -23.81
C ASP A 177 -4.80 -3.88 -23.44
N LYS A 178 -3.50 -4.19 -23.64
CA LYS A 178 -2.93 -5.49 -23.29
C LYS A 178 -2.67 -5.62 -21.79
N ALA A 179 -2.39 -4.51 -21.11
CA ALA A 179 -2.11 -4.47 -19.69
C ALA A 179 -3.33 -4.12 -18.82
N LYS A 180 -4.53 -4.05 -19.40
CA LYS A 180 -5.76 -3.66 -18.71
C LYS A 180 -5.98 -4.40 -17.38
N LEU A 181 -5.84 -5.73 -17.39
CA LEU A 181 -6.01 -6.52 -16.17
C LEU A 181 -4.98 -6.14 -15.10
N LEU A 182 -3.72 -5.91 -15.48
CA LEU A 182 -2.66 -5.50 -14.55
C LEU A 182 -2.94 -4.12 -13.96
N TRP A 183 -3.50 -3.19 -14.74
CA TRP A 183 -3.92 -1.88 -14.24
C TRP A 183 -5.07 -2.00 -13.23
N ILE A 184 -6.09 -2.80 -13.53
CA ILE A 184 -7.20 -3.05 -12.62
C ILE A 184 -6.69 -3.69 -11.30
N LEU A 185 -5.85 -4.72 -11.40
CA LEU A 185 -5.26 -5.38 -10.23
C LEU A 185 -4.39 -4.40 -9.42
N LEU A 186 -3.63 -3.54 -10.07
CA LEU A 186 -2.81 -2.54 -9.39
C LEU A 186 -3.66 -1.49 -8.66
N ILE A 187 -4.77 -1.04 -9.27
CA ILE A 187 -5.71 -0.11 -8.64
C ILE A 187 -6.39 -0.75 -7.43
N ILE A 188 -6.85 -2.00 -7.55
CA ILE A 188 -7.43 -2.74 -6.43
C ILE A 188 -6.37 -2.94 -5.33
N LEU A 189 -5.17 -3.38 -5.68
CA LEU A 189 -4.08 -3.58 -4.72
C LEU A 189 -3.74 -2.27 -3.99
N SER A 190 -3.62 -1.17 -4.71
CA SER A 190 -3.32 0.13 -4.10
C SER A 190 -4.42 0.59 -3.15
N SER A 191 -5.70 0.34 -3.46
CA SER A 191 -6.83 0.70 -2.60
C SER A 191 -6.87 -0.11 -1.29
N LEU A 192 -6.26 -1.28 -1.28
CA LEU A 192 -6.10 -2.12 -0.10
C LEU A 192 -4.79 -1.83 0.68
N ILE A 193 -4.03 -0.85 0.24
CA ILE A 193 -2.80 -0.40 0.91
C ILE A 193 -2.99 1.05 1.36
N ASN A 194 -3.21 1.98 0.42
CA ASN A 194 -3.40 3.40 0.74
C ASN A 194 -4.11 4.14 -0.41
N LEU A 195 -5.15 4.92 -0.07
CA LEU A 195 -5.98 5.64 -1.06
C LEU A 195 -5.25 6.73 -1.83
N TYR A 196 -4.20 7.34 -1.26
CA TYR A 196 -3.43 8.37 -1.98
C TYR A 196 -2.79 7.76 -3.24
N PHE A 197 -2.17 6.58 -3.10
CA PHE A 197 -1.60 5.88 -4.26
C PHE A 197 -2.68 5.44 -5.24
N THR A 198 -3.86 5.04 -4.76
CA THR A 198 -4.99 4.69 -5.63
C THR A 198 -5.40 5.88 -6.49
N ALA A 199 -5.58 7.06 -5.89
CA ALA A 199 -5.92 8.27 -6.63
C ALA A 199 -4.88 8.62 -7.71
N MET A 200 -3.59 8.56 -7.35
CA MET A 200 -2.48 8.80 -8.28
C MET A 200 -2.46 7.79 -9.44
N ILE A 201 -2.67 6.49 -9.15
CA ILE A 201 -2.65 5.42 -10.16
C ILE A 201 -3.87 5.50 -11.07
N VAL A 202 -5.06 5.76 -10.51
CA VAL A 202 -6.29 5.98 -11.30
C VAL A 202 -6.12 7.18 -12.23
N THR A 203 -5.53 8.27 -11.74
CA THR A 203 -5.24 9.45 -12.56
C THR A 203 -4.26 9.11 -13.69
N ALA A 204 -3.16 8.42 -13.39
CA ALA A 204 -2.18 7.99 -14.40
C ALA A 204 -2.82 7.07 -15.45
N TYR A 205 -3.62 6.09 -15.03
CA TYR A 205 -4.36 5.21 -15.95
C TYR A 205 -5.31 6.01 -16.85
N SER A 206 -6.09 6.92 -16.27
CA SER A 206 -7.08 7.73 -16.98
C SER A 206 -6.42 8.63 -18.03
N LEU A 207 -5.32 9.31 -17.67
CA LEU A 207 -4.54 10.11 -18.61
C LEU A 207 -3.97 9.28 -19.76
N LEU A 208 -3.36 8.13 -19.45
CA LEU A 208 -2.85 7.23 -20.49
C LEU A 208 -3.96 6.72 -21.42
N ARG A 209 -5.17 6.47 -20.89
CA ARG A 209 -6.32 6.09 -21.72
C ARG A 209 -6.77 7.23 -22.64
N ILE A 210 -6.84 8.45 -22.11
CA ILE A 210 -7.23 9.64 -22.87
C ILE A 210 -6.22 9.92 -23.99
N PHE A 211 -4.92 9.89 -23.70
CA PHE A 211 -3.86 10.11 -24.70
C PHE A 211 -3.84 9.05 -25.82
N ASN A 212 -4.30 7.83 -25.53
CA ASN A 212 -4.41 6.76 -26.52
C ASN A 212 -5.80 6.65 -27.15
N LEU A 213 -6.71 7.59 -26.85
CA LEU A 213 -8.06 7.59 -27.42
C LEU A 213 -8.01 7.98 -28.90
N LYS A 214 -8.55 7.14 -29.75
CA LYS A 214 -8.84 7.49 -31.14
C LYS A 214 -10.22 8.14 -31.21
N PHE A 215 -10.40 9.17 -32.06
CA PHE A 215 -11.68 9.85 -32.28
C PHE A 215 -12.67 9.00 -33.10
N GLU A 216 -12.81 7.74 -32.75
CA GLU A 216 -13.73 6.77 -33.35
C GLU A 216 -14.75 6.36 -32.28
N LYS A 217 -16.04 6.21 -32.69
CA LYS A 217 -17.12 5.84 -31.77
C LYS A 217 -16.81 4.56 -30.96
N GLU A 218 -16.24 3.57 -31.65
CA GLU A 218 -15.87 2.28 -31.02
C GLU A 218 -14.80 2.44 -29.95
N SER A 219 -13.78 3.27 -30.22
CA SER A 219 -12.72 3.58 -29.24
C SER A 219 -13.26 4.30 -28.03
N PHE A 220 -14.18 5.24 -28.21
CA PHE A 220 -14.82 5.98 -27.13
C PHE A 220 -15.73 5.09 -26.28
N TYR A 221 -16.55 4.24 -26.92
CA TYR A 221 -17.38 3.27 -26.19
C TYR A 221 -16.54 2.30 -25.35
N LYS A 222 -15.45 1.78 -25.92
CA LYS A 222 -14.51 0.92 -25.20
C LYS A 222 -13.89 1.63 -23.99
N PHE A 223 -13.51 2.89 -24.15
CA PHE A 223 -12.99 3.71 -23.06
C PHE A 223 -14.00 3.83 -21.92
N ILE A 224 -15.24 4.22 -22.21
CA ILE A 224 -16.30 4.37 -21.21
C ILE A 224 -16.57 3.04 -20.49
N LYS A 225 -16.67 1.94 -21.25
CA LYS A 225 -16.89 0.60 -20.70
C LYS A 225 -15.77 0.20 -19.75
N ASP A 226 -14.51 0.40 -20.15
CA ASP A 226 -13.34 0.02 -19.35
C ASP A 226 -13.24 0.86 -18.08
N PHE A 227 -13.52 2.16 -18.18
CA PHE A 227 -13.56 3.07 -17.03
C PHE A 227 -14.70 2.72 -16.07
N PHE A 228 -15.88 2.41 -16.58
CA PHE A 228 -17.01 1.97 -15.75
C PHE A 228 -16.69 0.68 -14.98
N ILE A 229 -16.13 -0.34 -15.65
CA ILE A 229 -15.75 -1.61 -14.99
C ILE A 229 -14.71 -1.35 -13.91
N MET A 230 -13.68 -0.56 -14.18
CA MET A 230 -12.64 -0.21 -13.23
C MET A 230 -13.23 0.50 -12.00
N THR A 231 -14.08 1.51 -12.22
CA THR A 231 -14.70 2.29 -11.14
C THR A 231 -15.65 1.41 -10.31
N LEU A 232 -16.41 0.53 -10.96
CA LEU A 232 -17.30 -0.41 -10.27
C LEU A 232 -16.50 -1.37 -9.38
N LEU A 233 -15.42 -1.97 -9.91
CA LEU A 233 -14.59 -2.89 -9.14
C LEU A 233 -13.88 -2.18 -7.97
N LEU A 234 -13.38 -0.97 -8.18
CA LEU A 234 -12.83 -0.14 -7.12
C LEU A 234 -13.88 0.15 -6.04
N PHE A 235 -15.06 0.62 -6.44
CA PHE A 235 -16.15 0.92 -5.50
C PHE A 235 -16.55 -0.30 -4.69
N LEU A 236 -16.73 -1.46 -5.33
CA LEU A 236 -17.03 -2.72 -4.65
C LEU A 236 -15.92 -3.10 -3.65
N THR A 237 -14.65 -2.93 -4.03
CA THR A 237 -13.53 -3.19 -3.12
C THR A 237 -13.59 -2.28 -1.90
N LEU A 238 -13.77 -0.98 -2.09
CA LEU A 238 -13.87 0.00 -1.00
C LEU A 238 -15.07 -0.29 -0.09
N TYR A 239 -16.20 -0.69 -0.68
CA TYR A 239 -17.40 -1.06 0.08
C TYR A 239 -17.17 -2.32 0.93
N VAL A 240 -16.65 -3.39 0.32
CA VAL A 240 -16.40 -4.67 1.00
C VAL A 240 -15.40 -4.53 2.14
N VAL A 241 -14.40 -3.66 1.98
CA VAL A 241 -13.34 -3.47 2.99
C VAL A 241 -13.74 -2.44 4.07
N GLY A 242 -14.82 -1.66 3.86
CA GLY A 242 -15.39 -0.78 4.89
C GLY A 242 -14.88 0.66 4.86
N TYR A 243 -14.50 1.18 3.70
CA TYR A 243 -14.18 2.61 3.57
C TYR A 243 -15.40 3.53 3.77
N PHE A 244 -16.62 2.99 3.64
CA PHE A 244 -17.86 3.75 3.84
C PHE A 244 -18.46 3.54 5.24
N GLU A 245 -17.78 2.81 6.12
CA GLU A 245 -18.21 2.55 7.49
C GLU A 245 -17.76 3.68 8.44
N ILE A 246 -17.99 4.92 8.03
CA ILE A 246 -17.77 6.07 8.91
C ILE A 246 -19.04 6.25 9.72
N ARG A 247 -19.12 5.64 10.89
CA ARG A 247 -20.14 5.99 11.88
C ARG A 247 -19.55 7.06 12.78
N VAL A 248 -19.85 8.31 12.49
CA VAL A 248 -19.69 9.39 13.46
C VAL A 248 -20.72 9.11 14.55
N ALA A 249 -20.30 8.69 15.73
CA ALA A 249 -21.21 8.55 16.85
C ALA A 249 -21.83 9.93 17.12
N ASP A 250 -23.15 9.97 17.38
CA ASP A 250 -23.84 11.22 17.73
C ASP A 250 -23.22 11.94 18.94
N SER A 251 -22.52 11.18 19.81
CA SER A 251 -21.70 11.69 20.92
C SER A 251 -20.55 12.59 20.49
N LEU A 252 -20.02 12.44 19.27
CA LEU A 252 -18.91 13.27 18.78
C LEU A 252 -19.35 14.62 18.27
N SER A 253 -20.50 14.70 17.62
CA SER A 253 -21.06 16.01 17.27
C SER A 253 -21.34 16.83 18.54
N ALA A 254 -21.71 16.16 19.64
CA ALA A 254 -21.85 16.76 20.95
C ALA A 254 -20.50 17.08 21.62
N ALA A 255 -19.47 16.24 21.48
CA ALA A 255 -18.15 16.48 22.05
C ALA A 255 -17.39 17.57 21.31
N PHE A 256 -17.37 17.56 19.97
CA PHE A 256 -16.80 18.65 19.17
C PHE A 256 -17.55 19.97 19.34
N GLY A 257 -18.86 19.93 19.54
CA GLY A 257 -19.64 21.10 19.92
C GLY A 257 -19.23 21.67 21.29
N LYS A 258 -18.90 20.82 22.27
CA LYS A 258 -18.41 21.23 23.60
C LYS A 258 -17.01 21.83 23.54
N TYR A 259 -16.08 21.25 22.76
CA TYR A 259 -14.73 21.79 22.62
C TYR A 259 -14.72 23.15 21.92
N LYS A 260 -15.55 23.35 20.90
CA LYS A 260 -15.70 24.67 20.25
C LYS A 260 -16.22 25.77 21.21
N LEU A 261 -17.02 25.41 22.18
CA LEU A 261 -17.52 26.36 23.19
C LEU A 261 -16.47 26.65 24.29
N LEU A 262 -15.55 25.76 24.56
CA LEU A 262 -14.47 25.96 25.53
C LEU A 262 -13.25 26.72 24.95
N GLU A 263 -13.07 26.71 23.64
CA GLU A 263 -12.02 27.50 22.96
C GLU A 263 -12.41 28.97 22.73
N VAL A 264 -13.68 29.31 22.95
CA VAL A 264 -14.23 30.67 22.72
C VAL A 264 -14.55 31.38 24.06
N ALA A 265 -14.38 30.73 25.17
CA ALA A 265 -14.53 31.26 26.53
C ALA A 265 -13.17 31.45 27.20
#